data_13cdbc5e26b3dfe8358028ff7e45e627
#
_entry.id   13cdbc5e26b3dfe8358028ff7e45e627
#
_cell.length_a   1.000
_cell.length_b   1.000
_cell.length_c   1.000
_cell.angle_alpha   90.00
_cell.angle_beta   90.00
_cell.angle_gamma   90.00
#
_symmetry.space_group_name_H-M   'P 1'
#
loop_
_entity.id
_entity.type
_entity.pdbx_description
1 polymer ?
#
loop_
_entity_poly.entity_id
_entity_poly.type
_entity_poly.pdbx_seq_one_letter_code
_entity_poly.pdbx_strand_id
1 'polypeptide(L)'
;MGKIISLANELLALLFNGEYVIQPFIINESEFRIPCLGSGYLNDDISSMSSSQIGMISMILSFSLLYNSSTKYNIIKLDEIDGPLDYNNRVYFADVLNRIMSIMGTEQCIMISHNSELQLDNADIILLKHDANNPDYNRGNIIWSY
;
A
#
# COMPACT_ATOMS: atom_id res chain seq x y z
N MET A 1 4.23 8.56 -18.11
CA MET A 1 2.94 8.01 -17.67
C MET A 1 2.81 6.51 -17.91
N GLY A 2 3.13 5.95 -19.09
CA GLY A 2 3.03 4.52 -19.36
C GLY A 2 3.76 3.61 -18.37
N LYS A 3 4.98 3.97 -17.93
CA LYS A 3 5.75 3.20 -16.95
C LYS A 3 5.08 3.12 -15.56
N ILE A 4 4.41 4.20 -15.15
CA ILE A 4 3.68 4.25 -13.86
C ILE A 4 2.49 3.29 -13.91
N ILE A 5 1.68 3.35 -14.97
CA ILE A 5 0.52 2.48 -15.15
C ILE A 5 0.96 1.01 -15.28
N SER A 6 2.04 0.74 -16.01
CA SER A 6 2.57 -0.63 -16.17
C SER A 6 2.97 -1.24 -14.84
N LEU A 7 3.74 -0.51 -14.02
CA LEU A 7 4.13 -0.99 -12.69
C LEU A 7 2.94 -1.11 -11.75
N ALA A 8 2.01 -0.14 -11.78
CA ALA A 8 0.81 -0.20 -10.97
C ALA A 8 -0.02 -1.47 -11.29
N ASN A 9 -0.20 -1.77 -12.56
CA ASN A 9 -0.93 -2.97 -12.99
C ASN A 9 -0.18 -4.27 -12.63
N GLU A 10 1.15 -4.28 -12.68
CA GLU A 10 1.94 -5.41 -12.19
C GLU A 10 1.72 -5.65 -10.69
N LEU A 11 1.76 -4.61 -9.87
CA LEU A 11 1.53 -4.70 -8.43
C LEU A 11 0.08 -5.07 -8.10
N LEU A 12 -0.90 -4.52 -8.82
CA LEU A 12 -2.31 -4.89 -8.67
C LEU A 12 -2.55 -6.36 -9.04
N ALA A 13 -1.90 -6.86 -10.08
CA ALA A 13 -2.02 -8.26 -10.47
C ALA A 13 -1.45 -9.21 -9.40
N LEU A 14 -0.37 -8.81 -8.73
CA LEU A 14 0.22 -9.58 -7.62
C LEU A 14 -0.69 -9.62 -6.38
N LEU A 15 -1.34 -8.49 -6.05
CA LEU A 15 -2.18 -8.38 -4.86
C LEU A 15 -3.59 -8.95 -5.06
N PHE A 16 -4.15 -8.78 -6.26
CA PHE A 16 -5.57 -9.01 -6.53
C PHE A 16 -5.81 -9.94 -7.72
N ASN A 17 -4.82 -10.77 -8.10
CA ASN A 17 -4.93 -11.74 -9.22
C ASN A 17 -5.47 -11.12 -10.52
N GLY A 18 -5.18 -9.85 -10.79
CA GLY A 18 -5.62 -9.17 -12.00
C GLY A 18 -7.08 -8.69 -11.97
N GLU A 19 -7.73 -8.70 -10.80
CA GLU A 19 -9.11 -8.20 -10.66
C GLU A 19 -9.21 -6.70 -11.02
N TYR A 20 -8.12 -5.94 -10.77
CA TYR A 20 -8.07 -4.50 -11.03
C TYR A 20 -7.02 -4.18 -12.07
N VAL A 21 -7.40 -3.39 -13.08
CA VAL A 21 -6.50 -2.94 -14.16
C VAL A 21 -6.73 -1.45 -14.43
N ILE A 22 -5.74 -0.64 -14.10
CA ILE A 22 -5.73 0.79 -14.37
C ILE A 22 -5.55 1.01 -15.88
N GLN A 23 -6.43 1.80 -16.47
CA GLN A 23 -6.39 2.21 -17.86
C GLN A 23 -5.57 3.51 -18.03
N PRO A 24 -5.22 3.91 -19.24
CA PRO A 24 -4.59 5.20 -19.49
C PRO A 24 -5.36 6.34 -18.86
N PHE A 25 -4.65 7.22 -18.15
CA PHE A 25 -5.27 8.39 -17.52
C PHE A 25 -5.87 9.32 -18.56
N ILE A 26 -7.04 9.86 -18.26
CA ILE A 26 -7.69 10.90 -19.06
C ILE A 26 -7.32 12.23 -18.43
N ILE A 27 -6.61 13.05 -19.21
CA ILE A 27 -6.12 14.36 -18.77
C ILE A 27 -6.48 15.38 -19.84
N ASN A 28 -7.27 16.37 -19.49
CA ASN A 28 -7.57 17.53 -20.32
C ASN A 28 -7.58 18.81 -19.46
N GLU A 29 -7.87 19.96 -20.02
CA GLU A 29 -7.82 21.27 -19.35
C GLU A 29 -8.71 21.37 -18.10
N SER A 30 -9.78 20.61 -18.04
CA SER A 30 -10.81 20.70 -16.99
C SER A 30 -10.94 19.44 -16.15
N GLU A 31 -10.23 18.35 -16.52
CA GLU A 31 -10.53 17.04 -15.98
C GLU A 31 -9.29 16.14 -15.88
N PHE A 32 -9.20 15.44 -14.75
CA PHE A 32 -8.27 14.34 -14.54
C PHE A 32 -9.06 13.13 -14.04
N ARG A 33 -8.99 12.03 -14.78
CA ARG A 33 -9.61 10.76 -14.39
C ARG A 33 -8.61 9.61 -14.44
N ILE A 34 -8.85 8.64 -13.58
CA ILE A 34 -8.12 7.37 -13.51
C ILE A 34 -9.11 6.24 -13.80
N PRO A 35 -9.33 5.88 -15.07
CA PRO A 35 -10.23 4.79 -15.39
C PRO A 35 -9.65 3.47 -14.92
N CYS A 36 -10.49 2.59 -14.36
CA CYS A 36 -10.08 1.31 -13.81
C CYS A 36 -11.09 0.22 -14.11
N LEU A 37 -10.63 -0.88 -14.71
CA LEU A 37 -11.39 -2.11 -14.76
C LEU A 37 -11.32 -2.74 -13.37
N GLY A 38 -12.46 -3.07 -12.79
CA GLY A 38 -12.53 -3.73 -11.49
C GLY A 38 -13.82 -4.52 -11.35
N SER A 39 -13.76 -5.71 -10.76
CA SER A 39 -14.91 -6.61 -10.58
C SER A 39 -15.69 -6.87 -11.88
N GLY A 40 -14.99 -6.91 -13.02
CA GLY A 40 -15.57 -7.14 -14.35
C GLY A 40 -16.20 -5.93 -15.02
N TYR A 41 -16.16 -4.74 -14.40
CA TYR A 41 -16.72 -3.51 -14.95
C TYR A 41 -15.64 -2.45 -15.14
N LEU A 42 -15.77 -1.68 -16.24
CA LEU A 42 -14.93 -0.50 -16.45
C LEU A 42 -15.56 0.69 -15.72
N ASN A 43 -14.86 1.22 -14.74
CA ASN A 43 -15.19 2.47 -14.08
C ASN A 43 -14.47 3.60 -14.80
N ASP A 44 -15.18 4.64 -15.20
CA ASP A 44 -14.61 5.80 -15.88
C ASP A 44 -13.63 6.59 -15.03
N ASP A 45 -13.76 6.46 -13.70
CA ASP A 45 -12.85 7.04 -12.71
C ASP A 45 -12.89 6.20 -11.42
N ILE A 46 -11.75 6.06 -10.74
CA ILE A 46 -11.65 5.34 -9.47
C ILE A 46 -12.54 5.94 -8.38
N SER A 47 -12.90 7.22 -8.45
CA SER A 47 -13.81 7.87 -7.49
C SER A 47 -15.21 7.28 -7.42
N SER A 48 -15.61 6.52 -8.45
CA SER A 48 -16.88 5.79 -8.47
C SER A 48 -16.84 4.43 -7.78
N MET A 49 -15.65 3.99 -7.36
CA MET A 49 -15.43 2.70 -6.69
C MET A 49 -15.66 2.82 -5.17
N SER A 50 -15.65 1.69 -4.46
CA SER A 50 -15.74 1.71 -2.99
C SER A 50 -14.50 2.37 -2.36
N SER A 51 -14.64 2.92 -1.15
CA SER A 51 -13.53 3.57 -0.44
C SER A 51 -12.32 2.64 -0.23
N SER A 52 -12.56 1.36 0.03
CA SER A 52 -11.49 0.36 0.14
C SER A 52 -10.74 0.17 -1.18
N GLN A 53 -11.48 0.06 -2.29
CA GLN A 53 -10.88 -0.07 -3.63
C GLN A 53 -10.08 1.18 -4.02
N ILE A 54 -10.64 2.37 -3.77
CA ILE A 54 -9.93 3.64 -3.99
C ILE A 54 -8.63 3.68 -3.17
N GLY A 55 -8.69 3.31 -1.89
CA GLY A 55 -7.52 3.29 -1.01
C GLY A 55 -6.41 2.36 -1.54
N MET A 56 -6.76 1.14 -1.94
CA MET A 56 -5.83 0.16 -2.50
C MET A 56 -5.18 0.65 -3.80
N ILE A 57 -5.99 1.13 -4.75
CA ILE A 57 -5.48 1.63 -6.04
C ILE A 57 -4.59 2.86 -5.83
N SER A 58 -4.99 3.77 -4.95
CA SER A 58 -4.20 4.97 -4.61
C SER A 58 -2.86 4.62 -3.98
N MET A 59 -2.82 3.64 -3.09
CA MET A 59 -1.59 3.13 -2.49
C MET A 59 -0.63 2.58 -3.56
N ILE A 60 -1.12 1.71 -4.44
CA ILE A 60 -0.32 1.11 -5.52
C ILE A 60 0.17 2.17 -6.51
N LEU A 61 -0.67 3.14 -6.86
CA LEU A 61 -0.25 4.28 -7.69
C LEU A 61 0.84 5.10 -7.01
N SER A 62 0.76 5.30 -5.69
CA SER A 62 1.78 6.02 -4.92
C SER A 62 3.13 5.30 -4.97
N PHE A 63 3.17 3.97 -4.80
CA PHE A 63 4.39 3.18 -4.97
C PHE A 63 4.94 3.30 -6.40
N SER A 64 4.07 3.23 -7.40
CA SER A 64 4.47 3.33 -8.81
C SER A 64 5.02 4.71 -9.17
N LEU A 65 4.48 5.76 -8.57
CA LEU A 65 4.98 7.13 -8.70
C LEU A 65 6.35 7.29 -8.03
N LEU A 66 6.51 6.80 -6.79
CA LEU A 66 7.77 6.83 -6.06
C LEU A 66 8.88 6.12 -6.83
N TYR A 67 8.60 4.92 -7.33
CA TYR A 67 9.57 4.14 -8.12
C TYR A 67 10.03 4.87 -9.38
N ASN A 68 9.10 5.55 -10.07
CA ASN A 68 9.39 6.28 -11.30
C ASN A 68 9.87 7.73 -11.04
N SER A 69 10.00 8.15 -9.79
CA SER A 69 10.56 9.46 -9.45
C SER A 69 12.07 9.49 -9.72
N SER A 70 12.61 10.69 -9.94
CA SER A 70 14.05 10.89 -10.06
C SER A 70 14.81 10.74 -8.74
N THR A 71 14.10 10.81 -7.62
CA THR A 71 14.65 10.67 -6.27
C THR A 71 14.48 9.24 -5.81
N LYS A 72 15.58 8.61 -5.37
CA LYS A 72 15.53 7.30 -4.74
C LYS A 72 15.37 7.47 -3.23
N TYR A 73 14.46 6.72 -2.67
CA TYR A 73 14.19 6.70 -1.24
C TYR A 73 14.67 5.37 -0.66
N ASN A 74 15.65 5.42 0.22
CA ASN A 74 16.17 4.22 0.89
C ASN A 74 15.23 3.77 2.03
N ILE A 75 14.41 4.68 2.54
CA ILE A 75 13.48 4.44 3.65
C ILE A 75 12.08 4.83 3.21
N ILE A 76 11.11 3.97 3.47
CA ILE A 76 9.68 4.24 3.28
C ILE A 76 8.99 4.17 4.63
N LYS A 77 8.14 5.15 4.93
CA LYS A 77 7.21 5.11 6.06
C LYS A 77 5.81 4.86 5.55
N LEU A 78 5.18 3.83 6.07
CA LEU A 78 3.80 3.44 5.79
C LEU A 78 2.98 3.63 7.08
N ASP A 79 1.99 4.50 7.04
CA ASP A 79 1.20 4.89 8.20
C ASP A 79 -0.26 4.52 7.97
N GLU A 80 -0.74 3.49 8.67
CA GLU A 80 -2.12 2.97 8.61
C GLU A 80 -2.66 2.71 7.19
N ILE A 81 -1.77 2.36 6.25
CA ILE A 81 -2.13 2.14 4.84
C ILE A 81 -2.98 0.88 4.64
N ASP A 82 -3.01 0.02 5.61
CA ASP A 82 -3.73 -1.24 5.63
C ASP A 82 -5.20 -1.08 6.05
N GLY A 83 -5.62 0.12 6.48
CA GLY A 83 -7.00 0.39 6.86
C GLY A 83 -8.04 0.01 5.79
N PRO A 84 -7.81 0.29 4.50
CA PRO A 84 -8.71 -0.11 3.42
C PRO A 84 -8.70 -1.62 3.10
N LEU A 85 -7.71 -2.37 3.58
CA LEU A 85 -7.55 -3.79 3.25
C LEU A 85 -8.42 -4.66 4.18
N ASP A 86 -9.11 -5.66 3.63
CA ASP A 86 -9.69 -6.75 4.40
C ASP A 86 -8.60 -7.72 4.90
N TYR A 87 -8.99 -8.68 5.74
CA TYR A 87 -8.07 -9.64 6.34
C TYR A 87 -7.20 -10.37 5.32
N ASN A 88 -7.79 -10.93 4.26
CA ASN A 88 -7.06 -11.69 3.26
C ASN A 88 -6.09 -10.79 2.49
N ASN A 89 -6.54 -9.61 2.10
CA ASN A 89 -5.71 -8.65 1.39
C ASN A 89 -4.56 -8.11 2.26
N ARG A 90 -4.72 -8.01 3.59
CA ARG A 90 -3.61 -7.67 4.50
C ARG A 90 -2.52 -8.74 4.51
N VAL A 91 -2.91 -10.02 4.58
CA VAL A 91 -1.95 -11.12 4.52
C VAL A 91 -1.19 -11.10 3.20
N TYR A 92 -1.89 -10.98 2.08
CA TYR A 92 -1.24 -10.85 0.76
C TYR A 92 -0.36 -9.61 0.66
N PHE A 93 -0.79 -8.49 1.21
CA PHE A 93 0.01 -7.27 1.21
C PHE A 93 1.32 -7.44 1.97
N ALA A 94 1.29 -8.12 3.11
CA ALA A 94 2.48 -8.43 3.88
C ALA A 94 3.50 -9.22 3.04
N ASP A 95 3.06 -10.25 2.32
CA ASP A 95 3.90 -11.05 1.43
C ASP A 95 4.47 -10.23 0.26
N VAL A 96 3.66 -9.34 -0.30
CA VAL A 96 4.05 -8.53 -1.46
C VAL A 96 4.93 -7.34 -1.07
N LEU A 97 4.85 -6.85 0.18
CA LEU A 97 5.61 -5.68 0.62
C LEU A 97 7.12 -5.85 0.44
N ASN A 98 7.66 -7.02 0.78
CA ASN A 98 9.08 -7.32 0.57
C ASN A 98 9.46 -7.25 -0.92
N ARG A 99 8.56 -7.70 -1.81
CA ARG A 99 8.77 -7.61 -3.25
C ARG A 99 8.69 -6.18 -3.76
N ILE A 100 7.75 -5.38 -3.23
CA ILE A 100 7.68 -3.95 -3.54
C ILE A 100 8.97 -3.25 -3.12
N MET A 101 9.47 -3.49 -1.92
CA MET A 101 10.74 -2.92 -1.44
C MET A 101 11.91 -3.30 -2.36
N SER A 102 11.99 -4.57 -2.76
CA SER A 102 13.02 -5.05 -3.68
C SER A 102 12.95 -4.34 -5.04
N ILE A 103 11.75 -4.22 -5.62
CA ILE A 103 11.53 -3.51 -6.89
C ILE A 103 11.94 -2.04 -6.77
N MET A 104 11.60 -1.40 -5.65
CA MET A 104 11.88 0.01 -5.40
C MET A 104 13.33 0.28 -5.01
N GLY A 105 14.11 -0.75 -4.66
CA GLY A 105 15.46 -0.61 -4.12
C GLY A 105 15.46 0.06 -2.74
N THR A 106 14.39 -0.14 -1.95
CA THR A 106 14.24 0.41 -0.61
C THR A 106 14.92 -0.53 0.39
N GLU A 107 15.77 0.04 1.26
CA GLU A 107 16.54 -0.73 2.25
C GLU A 107 15.77 -0.94 3.56
N GLN A 108 14.88 0.00 3.89
CA GLN A 108 14.12 -0.05 5.14
C GLN A 108 12.67 0.40 4.93
N CYS A 109 11.76 -0.32 5.56
CA CYS A 109 10.34 0.08 5.67
C CYS A 109 9.97 0.22 7.15
N ILE A 110 9.40 1.35 7.51
CA ILE A 110 8.79 1.57 8.82
C ILE A 110 7.28 1.54 8.61
N MET A 111 6.62 0.55 9.19
CA MET A 111 5.17 0.41 9.07
C MET A 111 4.49 0.61 10.42
N ILE A 112 3.47 1.45 10.44
CA ILE A 112 2.57 1.66 11.58
C ILE A 112 1.24 1.03 11.22
N SER A 113 0.78 0.08 12.03
CA SER A 113 -0.49 -0.61 11.85
C SER A 113 -1.09 -1.01 13.19
N HIS A 114 -2.40 -1.06 13.26
CA HIS A 114 -3.16 -1.64 14.37
C HIS A 114 -3.48 -3.12 14.15
N ASN A 115 -3.15 -3.67 12.98
CA ASN A 115 -3.54 -5.03 12.59
C ASN A 115 -2.38 -6.01 12.81
N SER A 116 -2.64 -7.05 13.59
CA SER A 116 -1.67 -8.09 13.92
C SER A 116 -1.25 -8.94 12.71
N GLU A 117 -2.09 -9.01 11.68
CA GLU A 117 -1.85 -9.76 10.45
C GLU A 117 -0.65 -9.22 9.64
N LEU A 118 -0.26 -7.97 9.90
CA LEU A 118 0.90 -7.34 9.27
C LEU A 118 2.18 -7.49 10.08
N GLN A 119 2.16 -8.32 11.14
CA GLN A 119 3.38 -8.70 11.85
C GLN A 119 4.16 -9.71 11.00
N LEU A 120 5.12 -9.18 10.24
CA LEU A 120 5.96 -10.00 9.36
C LEU A 120 6.94 -10.83 10.19
N ASP A 121 7.11 -12.11 9.87
CA ASP A 121 8.02 -13.04 10.58
C ASP A 121 9.49 -12.56 10.58
N ASN A 122 9.85 -11.69 9.62
CA ASN A 122 11.21 -11.17 9.44
C ASN A 122 11.32 -9.66 9.74
N ALA A 123 10.38 -9.10 10.51
CA ALA A 123 10.39 -7.69 10.89
C ALA A 123 10.60 -7.52 12.40
N ASP A 124 11.36 -6.48 12.77
CA ASP A 124 11.43 -6.05 14.16
C ASP A 124 10.13 -5.34 14.53
N ILE A 125 9.51 -5.76 15.64
CA ILE A 125 8.21 -5.25 16.06
C ILE A 125 8.39 -4.36 17.29
N ILE A 126 7.90 -3.12 17.21
CA ILE A 126 7.77 -2.21 18.34
C ILE A 126 6.30 -2.17 18.74
N LEU A 127 5.96 -2.87 19.82
CA LEU A 127 4.60 -2.89 20.34
C LEU A 127 4.40 -1.73 21.32
N LEU A 128 3.54 -0.78 20.96
CA LEU A 128 3.11 0.31 21.83
C LEU A 128 1.90 -0.16 22.65
N LYS A 129 2.04 -0.15 23.97
CA LYS A 129 0.94 -0.48 24.89
C LYS A 129 0.56 0.74 25.70
N HIS A 130 -0.74 1.01 25.79
CA HIS A 130 -1.28 1.99 26.71
C HIS A 130 -1.22 1.43 28.13
N ASP A 131 -0.67 2.23 29.07
CA ASP A 131 -0.71 1.89 30.49
C ASP A 131 -1.97 2.51 31.11
N ALA A 132 -2.97 1.66 31.39
CA ALA A 132 -4.24 2.10 31.97
C ALA A 132 -4.07 2.80 33.36
N ASN A 133 -2.98 2.50 34.08
CA ASN A 133 -2.67 3.11 35.39
C ASN A 133 -1.89 4.43 35.26
N ASN A 134 -1.31 4.69 34.11
CA ASN A 134 -0.57 5.92 33.83
C ASN A 134 -0.84 6.34 32.37
N PRO A 135 -1.97 7.03 32.11
CA PRO A 135 -2.39 7.40 30.76
C PRO A 135 -1.39 8.30 30.03
N ASP A 136 -0.51 8.99 30.74
CA ASP A 136 0.53 9.85 30.15
C ASP A 136 1.80 9.06 29.76
N TYR A 137 1.84 7.74 30.02
CA TYR A 137 3.01 6.91 29.82
C TYR A 137 2.75 5.77 28.85
N ASN A 138 3.13 5.97 27.60
CA ASN A 138 3.12 4.91 26.59
C ASN A 138 4.45 4.15 26.64
N ARG A 139 4.39 2.83 26.95
CA ARG A 139 5.57 1.95 26.91
C ARG A 139 5.65 1.27 25.56
N GLY A 140 6.76 1.45 24.85
CA GLY A 140 7.13 0.63 23.72
C GLY A 140 7.90 -0.61 24.19
N ASN A 141 7.47 -1.81 23.76
CA ASN A 141 8.23 -3.04 23.89
C ASN A 141 8.76 -3.42 22.51
N ILE A 142 10.07 -3.62 22.39
CA ILE A 142 10.68 -4.12 21.16
C ILE A 142 10.64 -5.63 21.22
N ILE A 143 10.03 -6.26 20.24
CA ILE A 143 10.03 -7.71 20.06
C ILE A 143 10.96 -8.00 18.88
N TRP A 144 12.07 -8.67 19.17
CA TRP A 144 13.00 -9.10 18.13
C TRP A 144 12.48 -10.39 17.50
N SER A 145 12.35 -10.45 16.18
CA SER A 145 12.18 -11.68 15.43
C SER A 145 13.57 -12.22 15.07
N TYR A 146 13.87 -13.44 15.48
CA TYR A 146 15.10 -14.15 15.13
C TYR A 146 14.86 -15.11 13.98
#